data_b6d2de03abfe45d626cadf427428f189
#
_entry.id   b6d2de03abfe45d626cadf427428f189
#
_cell.length_a   1.000
_cell.length_b   1.000
_cell.length_c   1.000
_cell.angle_alpha   90.00
_cell.angle_beta   90.00
_cell.angle_gamma   90.00
#
_symmetry.space_group_name_H-M   'P 1'
#
loop_
_entity.id
_entity.type
_entity.pdbx_description
1 polymer ?
#
loop_
_entity_poly.entity_id
_entity_poly.type
_entity_poly.pdbx_seq_one_letter_code
_entity_poly.pdbx_strand_id
1 'polypeptide(L)'
;MPKKPDYLQVLAAYPKAITHLRWQFQKKRFGLVLGAGISRDFNVPLWEKLVLAIAADPLVDGVALIEGEAKKNSLPYRTEMLFQRFRGRFLAKPIAVTPLERENSVTAAWHSLCRGHIYGARPVDLAVELPKHPYLASLIPLVQGSHLTINFNFDDFLERCLSLRKRPQDKGNRGFEAVTDPWPQFRRTDTVIYHPHGYVPTGSMEGPVDRFVFSEAGYSKQYVGANGHDASFLTAHFARNTCLLVGCSLEDELRTVLMRGAQMNPGNYHYYVHFLRDGQVLSPEERLLIEDTNFKVYNLITLFLKAADIALLMKVINPETVADKELLDSAAICKTKLKYTYYMTGPIGVGKSTTANLLRSLAVLDEWLEPRLEILGRPWDSLTKDEAIEADDWIVDQFRKKNDTLRHESTPVISVVDRPPLDPLAFTKEEARSAKATALLSAICPSDSHELEPGVVILLTGIPEELSARVKATGRLEYTAQKLLDMQDTMKKIYDGHPGVVTITTDFLSIPELTKRVAQIIHRDKYEPANLMAMMKGHEASGHVTA
;
A
#
# COMPACT_ATOMS: atom_id res chain seq x y z
N MET A 1 -1.76 -5.75 -37.92
CA MET A 1 -1.14 -6.03 -36.61
C MET A 1 -2.03 -5.41 -35.53
N PRO A 2 -2.35 -6.09 -34.43
CA PRO A 2 -3.07 -5.46 -33.34
C PRO A 2 -2.29 -4.25 -32.85
N LYS A 3 -3.00 -3.15 -32.58
CA LYS A 3 -2.41 -1.90 -32.08
C LYS A 3 -1.75 -2.19 -30.73
N LYS A 4 -0.48 -1.84 -30.57
CA LYS A 4 0.20 -2.03 -29.27
C LYS A 4 -0.56 -1.28 -28.17
N PRO A 5 -0.74 -1.91 -26.97
CA PRO A 5 -1.38 -1.23 -25.85
C PRO A 5 -0.68 0.08 -25.50
N ASP A 6 -1.44 1.09 -25.16
CA ASP A 6 -0.96 2.43 -24.85
C ASP A 6 -0.20 2.51 -23.51
N TYR A 7 -0.46 1.58 -22.59
CA TYR A 7 0.08 1.52 -21.23
C TYR A 7 1.44 0.80 -21.09
N LEU A 8 2.04 0.30 -22.17
CA LEU A 8 3.29 -0.49 -22.08
C LEU A 8 4.44 0.25 -21.40
N GLN A 9 4.56 1.56 -21.60
CA GLN A 9 5.62 2.35 -21.00
C GLN A 9 5.46 2.43 -19.47
N VAL A 10 4.24 2.66 -18.98
CA VAL A 10 3.94 2.69 -17.54
C VAL A 10 4.12 1.32 -16.92
N LEU A 11 3.70 0.25 -17.64
CA LEU A 11 3.89 -1.12 -17.21
C LEU A 11 5.38 -1.48 -17.08
N ALA A 12 6.21 -1.09 -18.03
CA ALA A 12 7.65 -1.32 -17.98
C ALA A 12 8.35 -0.52 -16.88
N ALA A 13 7.87 0.70 -16.59
CA ALA A 13 8.45 1.56 -15.57
C ALA A 13 8.11 1.11 -14.13
N TYR A 14 6.89 0.60 -13.91
CA TYR A 14 6.38 0.31 -12.57
C TYR A 14 5.73 -1.09 -12.44
N PRO A 15 6.39 -2.17 -12.90
CA PRO A 15 5.74 -3.48 -12.96
C PRO A 15 5.38 -4.05 -11.58
N LYS A 16 6.25 -3.90 -10.56
CA LYS A 16 5.96 -4.34 -9.19
C LYS A 16 4.81 -3.56 -8.55
N ALA A 17 4.76 -2.25 -8.78
CA ALA A 17 3.69 -1.40 -8.26
C ALA A 17 2.33 -1.78 -8.86
N ILE A 18 2.28 -1.97 -10.18
CA ILE A 18 1.06 -2.41 -10.88
C ILE A 18 0.63 -3.78 -10.38
N THR A 19 1.55 -4.74 -10.28
CA THR A 19 1.28 -6.07 -9.75
C THR A 19 0.66 -6.01 -8.35
N HIS A 20 1.28 -5.26 -7.42
CA HIS A 20 0.81 -5.18 -6.04
C HIS A 20 -0.53 -4.44 -5.92
N LEU A 21 -0.68 -3.27 -6.55
CA LEU A 21 -1.93 -2.49 -6.53
C LEU A 21 -3.10 -3.29 -7.12
N ARG A 22 -2.86 -3.98 -8.24
CA ARG A 22 -3.86 -4.82 -8.89
C ARG A 22 -4.29 -5.99 -7.99
N TRP A 23 -3.33 -6.67 -7.38
CA TRP A 23 -3.62 -7.75 -6.44
C TRP A 23 -4.43 -7.25 -5.23
N GLN A 24 -4.07 -6.09 -4.66
CA GLN A 24 -4.82 -5.47 -3.57
C GLN A 24 -6.25 -5.09 -3.99
N PHE A 25 -6.43 -4.60 -5.22
CA PHE A 25 -7.74 -4.30 -5.77
C PHE A 25 -8.61 -5.56 -5.86
N GLN A 26 -8.08 -6.66 -6.38
CA GLN A 26 -8.77 -7.96 -6.44
C GLN A 26 -9.11 -8.51 -5.05
N LYS A 27 -8.24 -8.32 -4.05
CA LYS A 27 -8.45 -8.76 -2.66
C LYS A 27 -9.34 -7.81 -1.84
N LYS A 28 -9.87 -6.74 -2.44
CA LYS A 28 -10.70 -5.72 -1.76
C LYS A 28 -9.98 -5.06 -0.57
N ARG A 29 -8.66 -4.87 -0.68
CA ARG A 29 -7.79 -4.17 0.27
C ARG A 29 -7.15 -2.93 -0.33
N PHE A 30 -7.61 -2.52 -1.49
CA PHE A 30 -7.18 -1.32 -2.18
C PHE A 30 -7.97 -0.12 -1.69
N GLY A 31 -7.28 0.98 -1.36
CA GLY A 31 -7.86 2.27 -1.03
C GLY A 31 -7.38 3.36 -1.98
N LEU A 32 -8.21 4.36 -2.20
CA LEU A 32 -7.83 5.59 -2.90
C LEU A 32 -7.75 6.74 -1.91
N VAL A 33 -6.75 7.61 -2.09
CA VAL A 33 -6.62 8.86 -1.34
C VAL A 33 -6.43 9.98 -2.35
N LEU A 34 -7.36 10.91 -2.37
CA LEU A 34 -7.46 11.95 -3.36
C LEU A 34 -7.26 13.34 -2.73
N GLY A 35 -6.49 14.18 -3.39
CA GLY A 35 -6.25 15.55 -2.97
C GLY A 35 -6.59 16.56 -4.06
N ALA A 36 -6.41 17.85 -3.76
CA ALA A 36 -6.83 18.97 -4.61
C ALA A 36 -6.26 18.96 -6.04
N GLY A 37 -5.20 18.20 -6.27
CA GLY A 37 -4.62 18.06 -7.61
C GLY A 37 -5.56 17.44 -8.63
N ILE A 38 -6.53 16.60 -8.21
CA ILE A 38 -7.48 15.98 -9.13
C ILE A 38 -8.56 16.94 -9.66
N SER A 39 -8.88 17.99 -8.91
CA SER A 39 -9.92 18.99 -9.26
C SER A 39 -9.33 20.24 -9.93
N ARG A 40 -8.00 20.33 -10.01
CA ARG A 40 -7.30 21.52 -10.51
C ARG A 40 -7.70 21.94 -11.92
N ASP A 41 -7.88 20.96 -12.81
CA ASP A 41 -8.19 21.21 -14.21
C ASP A 41 -9.64 21.69 -14.44
N PHE A 42 -10.45 21.70 -13.38
CA PHE A 42 -11.84 22.21 -13.37
C PHE A 42 -11.97 23.60 -12.76
N ASN A 43 -10.88 24.37 -12.72
CA ASN A 43 -10.81 25.70 -12.13
C ASN A 43 -11.13 25.76 -10.63
N VAL A 44 -11.09 24.63 -9.92
CA VAL A 44 -11.15 24.62 -8.47
C VAL A 44 -9.82 25.17 -7.93
N PRO A 45 -9.84 26.22 -7.12
CA PRO A 45 -8.62 26.79 -6.57
C PRO A 45 -7.96 25.80 -5.61
N LEU A 46 -6.63 25.70 -5.68
CA LEU A 46 -5.84 25.07 -4.59
C LEU A 46 -6.05 25.86 -3.30
N TRP A 47 -5.89 25.21 -2.15
CA TRP A 47 -6.21 25.79 -0.85
C TRP A 47 -5.61 27.19 -0.61
N GLU A 48 -4.34 27.39 -0.88
CA GLU A 48 -3.73 28.72 -0.73
C GLU A 48 -4.44 29.80 -1.60
N LYS A 49 -4.76 29.47 -2.84
CA LYS A 49 -5.51 30.37 -3.73
C LYS A 49 -6.93 30.62 -3.24
N LEU A 50 -7.58 29.60 -2.67
CA LEU A 50 -8.91 29.74 -2.08
C LEU A 50 -8.87 30.70 -0.87
N VAL A 51 -7.91 30.55 0.02
CA VAL A 51 -7.71 31.44 1.17
C VAL A 51 -7.49 32.89 0.73
N LEU A 52 -6.64 33.12 -0.29
CA LEU A 52 -6.42 34.44 -0.85
C LEU A 52 -7.70 35.04 -1.50
N ALA A 53 -8.46 34.23 -2.23
CA ALA A 53 -9.71 34.68 -2.83
C ALA A 53 -10.77 35.05 -1.78
N ILE A 54 -10.89 34.26 -0.72
CA ILE A 54 -11.76 34.57 0.43
C ILE A 54 -11.31 35.85 1.15
N ALA A 55 -10.01 36.02 1.34
CA ALA A 55 -9.45 37.23 1.98
C ALA A 55 -9.77 38.51 1.19
N ALA A 56 -9.81 38.42 -0.14
CA ALA A 56 -10.12 39.54 -1.03
C ALA A 56 -11.63 39.81 -1.14
N ASP A 57 -12.50 38.94 -0.61
CA ASP A 57 -13.94 39.14 -0.67
C ASP A 57 -14.36 40.37 0.15
N PRO A 58 -15.21 41.25 -0.40
CA PRO A 58 -15.68 42.46 0.32
C PRO A 58 -16.37 42.17 1.67
N LEU A 59 -16.96 40.99 1.85
CA LEU A 59 -17.56 40.58 3.11
C LEU A 59 -16.52 40.26 4.19
N VAL A 60 -15.32 39.86 3.77
CA VAL A 60 -14.18 39.52 4.66
C VAL A 60 -13.24 40.71 4.80
N ASP A 61 -12.78 41.25 3.65
CA ASP A 61 -11.79 42.36 3.59
C ASP A 61 -10.56 42.05 4.49
N GLY A 62 -9.95 40.93 4.24
CA GLY A 62 -8.98 40.33 5.16
C GLY A 62 -7.57 40.13 4.55
N VAL A 63 -7.27 40.69 3.37
CA VAL A 63 -5.96 40.50 2.70
C VAL A 63 -4.81 40.89 3.62
N ALA A 64 -4.89 42.06 4.27
CA ALA A 64 -3.84 42.53 5.17
C ALA A 64 -3.65 41.63 6.41
N LEU A 65 -4.63 40.79 6.78
CA LEU A 65 -4.54 39.87 7.91
C LEU A 65 -3.72 38.62 7.62
N ILE A 66 -3.60 38.23 6.35
CA ILE A 66 -2.94 36.97 5.96
C ILE A 66 -1.65 37.18 5.15
N GLU A 67 -1.28 38.43 4.90
CA GLU A 67 -0.02 38.83 4.28
C GLU A 67 1.07 39.18 5.32
N GLY A 68 2.28 39.44 4.87
CA GLY A 68 3.40 39.80 5.75
C GLY A 68 3.80 38.65 6.68
N GLU A 69 3.95 38.93 7.96
CA GLU A 69 4.32 37.94 8.99
C GLU A 69 3.28 36.81 9.13
N ALA A 70 1.99 37.12 8.96
CA ALA A 70 0.92 36.13 9.04
C ALA A 70 1.00 35.07 7.93
N LYS A 71 1.69 35.35 6.83
CA LYS A 71 1.94 34.37 5.76
C LYS A 71 2.76 33.17 6.23
N LYS A 72 3.51 33.31 7.30
CA LYS A 72 4.32 32.22 7.91
C LYS A 72 3.45 31.22 8.67
N ASN A 73 2.22 31.57 9.03
CA ASN A 73 1.30 30.69 9.73
C ASN A 73 0.69 29.64 8.78
N SER A 74 0.18 28.54 9.36
CA SER A 74 -0.50 27.49 8.63
C SER A 74 -1.74 28.01 7.89
N LEU A 75 -2.15 27.31 6.82
CA LEU A 75 -3.37 27.66 6.09
C LEU A 75 -4.63 27.58 6.97
N PRO A 76 -4.82 26.57 7.84
CA PRO A 76 -5.92 26.53 8.79
C PRO A 76 -5.98 27.75 9.70
N TYR A 77 -4.83 28.18 10.25
CA TYR A 77 -4.76 29.36 11.12
C TYR A 77 -5.12 30.65 10.36
N ARG A 78 -4.59 30.83 9.16
CA ARG A 78 -4.93 31.98 8.30
C ARG A 78 -6.43 32.00 7.96
N THR A 79 -7.02 30.83 7.70
CA THR A 79 -8.47 30.71 7.45
C THR A 79 -9.28 31.02 8.70
N GLU A 80 -8.83 30.62 9.89
CA GLU A 80 -9.47 30.99 11.16
C GLU A 80 -9.52 32.50 11.34
N MET A 81 -8.41 33.20 11.06
CA MET A 81 -8.37 34.67 11.13
C MET A 81 -9.41 35.31 10.20
N LEU A 82 -9.55 34.78 8.97
CA LEU A 82 -10.56 35.26 8.00
C LEU A 82 -11.97 34.96 8.47
N PHE A 83 -12.22 33.79 9.02
CA PHE A 83 -13.53 33.43 9.59
C PHE A 83 -13.93 34.35 10.75
N GLN A 84 -13.00 34.60 11.69
CA GLN A 84 -13.27 35.51 12.81
C GLN A 84 -13.52 36.95 12.34
N ARG A 85 -12.82 37.42 11.33
CA ARG A 85 -13.05 38.70 10.69
C ARG A 85 -14.45 38.76 10.03
N PHE A 86 -14.79 37.75 9.22
CA PHE A 86 -16.10 37.62 8.60
C PHE A 86 -17.20 37.60 9.65
N ARG A 87 -17.07 36.76 10.69
CA ARG A 87 -18.03 36.65 11.80
C ARG A 87 -18.26 37.99 12.49
N GLY A 88 -17.18 38.70 12.83
CA GLY A 88 -17.29 40.02 13.44
C GLY A 88 -18.08 41.03 12.59
N ARG A 89 -17.81 41.08 11.28
CA ARG A 89 -18.52 41.98 10.34
C ARG A 89 -19.96 41.56 10.10
N PHE A 90 -20.22 40.24 10.02
CA PHE A 90 -21.57 39.73 9.85
C PHE A 90 -22.46 40.05 11.07
N LEU A 91 -21.94 39.84 12.29
CA LEU A 91 -22.64 40.07 13.55
C LEU A 91 -22.81 41.56 13.89
N ALA A 92 -22.02 42.44 13.30
CA ALA A 92 -22.20 43.89 13.45
C ALA A 92 -23.50 44.41 12.80
N LYS A 93 -24.10 43.65 11.89
CA LYS A 93 -25.41 43.98 11.30
C LYS A 93 -26.53 43.61 12.26
N PRO A 94 -27.54 44.47 12.44
CA PRO A 94 -28.67 44.14 13.29
C PRO A 94 -29.49 42.99 12.70
N ILE A 95 -29.54 41.87 13.42
CA ILE A 95 -30.31 40.66 13.06
C ILE A 95 -31.24 40.35 14.25
N ALA A 96 -32.56 40.40 14.03
CA ALA A 96 -33.56 40.12 15.06
C ALA A 96 -33.84 38.62 15.17
N VAL A 97 -32.88 37.85 15.71
CA VAL A 97 -32.99 36.39 15.88
C VAL A 97 -32.35 35.95 17.21
N THR A 98 -32.64 34.77 17.66
CA THR A 98 -32.03 34.18 18.85
C THR A 98 -30.51 34.02 18.68
N PRO A 99 -29.71 33.94 19.77
CA PRO A 99 -28.28 33.73 19.68
C PRO A 99 -27.88 32.47 18.87
N LEU A 100 -28.63 31.37 18.99
CA LEU A 100 -28.38 30.13 18.25
C LEU A 100 -28.65 30.30 16.75
N GLU A 101 -29.78 30.91 16.37
CA GLU A 101 -30.11 31.22 14.98
C GLU A 101 -29.09 32.16 14.35
N ARG A 102 -28.51 33.06 15.15
CA ARG A 102 -27.49 34.00 14.74
C ARG A 102 -26.17 33.29 14.38
N GLU A 103 -25.70 32.36 15.21
CA GLU A 103 -24.53 31.57 14.92
C GLU A 103 -24.73 30.61 13.72
N ASN A 104 -25.90 29.99 13.62
CA ASN A 104 -26.26 29.18 12.46
C ASN A 104 -26.26 30.00 11.16
N SER A 105 -26.74 31.24 11.22
CA SER A 105 -26.73 32.16 10.08
C SER A 105 -25.31 32.56 9.67
N VAL A 106 -24.40 32.79 10.62
CA VAL A 106 -22.98 33.04 10.35
C VAL A 106 -22.37 31.86 9.62
N THR A 107 -22.58 30.64 10.13
CA THR A 107 -22.04 29.41 9.54
C THR A 107 -22.55 29.20 8.12
N ALA A 108 -23.88 29.34 7.92
CA ALA A 108 -24.50 29.20 6.60
C ALA A 108 -23.96 30.23 5.59
N ALA A 109 -23.81 31.50 6.04
CA ALA A 109 -23.29 32.58 5.20
C ALA A 109 -21.80 32.35 4.86
N TRP A 110 -21.00 31.89 5.81
CA TRP A 110 -19.61 31.52 5.56
C TRP A 110 -19.48 30.38 4.55
N HIS A 111 -20.28 29.33 4.69
CA HIS A 111 -20.27 28.22 3.72
C HIS A 111 -20.73 28.67 2.33
N SER A 112 -21.70 29.56 2.26
CA SER A 112 -22.16 30.14 0.99
C SER A 112 -21.05 30.95 0.30
N LEU A 113 -20.29 31.73 1.08
CA LEU A 113 -19.14 32.49 0.60
C LEU A 113 -18.04 31.54 0.11
N CYS A 114 -17.65 30.55 0.89
CA CYS A 114 -16.66 29.54 0.48
C CYS A 114 -17.07 28.80 -0.81
N ARG A 115 -18.36 28.39 -0.91
CA ARG A 115 -18.89 27.77 -2.12
C ARG A 115 -18.75 28.67 -3.35
N GLY A 116 -19.05 29.96 -3.21
CA GLY A 116 -18.89 30.95 -4.27
C GLY A 116 -17.46 31.01 -4.78
N HIS A 117 -16.47 30.91 -3.89
CA HIS A 117 -15.05 30.92 -4.26
C HIS A 117 -14.52 29.56 -4.78
N ILE A 118 -15.10 28.44 -4.35
CA ILE A 118 -14.74 27.10 -4.83
C ILE A 118 -15.18 26.90 -6.28
N TYR A 119 -16.44 27.26 -6.60
CA TYR A 119 -17.04 26.96 -7.90
C TYR A 119 -17.11 28.13 -8.87
N GLY A 120 -16.89 29.36 -8.39
CA GLY A 120 -17.04 30.56 -9.19
C GLY A 120 -18.50 30.85 -9.58
N ALA A 121 -18.68 31.80 -10.48
CA ALA A 121 -20.01 32.24 -10.93
C ALA A 121 -20.73 31.23 -11.84
N ARG A 122 -20.01 30.31 -12.48
CA ARG A 122 -20.56 29.29 -13.38
C ARG A 122 -19.92 27.93 -13.09
N PRO A 123 -20.67 27.00 -12.53
CA PRO A 123 -20.19 25.61 -12.35
C PRO A 123 -19.81 24.99 -13.71
N VAL A 124 -18.70 24.25 -13.71
CA VAL A 124 -18.20 23.56 -14.90
C VAL A 124 -19.20 22.49 -15.34
N ASP A 125 -19.50 22.42 -16.64
CA ASP A 125 -20.27 21.32 -17.23
C ASP A 125 -19.36 20.08 -17.36
N LEU A 126 -19.50 19.16 -16.41
CA LEU A 126 -18.70 17.96 -16.37
C LEU A 126 -18.98 16.98 -17.52
N ALA A 127 -20.14 17.01 -18.14
CA ALA A 127 -20.43 16.16 -19.30
C ALA A 127 -19.57 16.56 -20.50
N VAL A 128 -19.27 17.87 -20.61
CA VAL A 128 -18.40 18.42 -21.66
C VAL A 128 -16.91 18.30 -21.30
N GLU A 129 -16.57 18.50 -20.03
CA GLU A 129 -15.16 18.55 -19.60
C GLU A 129 -14.56 17.15 -19.32
N LEU A 130 -15.32 16.22 -18.76
CA LEU A 130 -14.81 14.89 -18.38
C LEU A 130 -14.11 14.13 -19.53
N PRO A 131 -14.58 14.16 -20.79
CA PRO A 131 -13.88 13.54 -21.91
C PRO A 131 -12.50 14.15 -22.23
N LYS A 132 -12.27 15.41 -21.83
CA LYS A 132 -10.99 16.09 -22.04
C LYS A 132 -9.92 15.71 -21.02
N HIS A 133 -10.33 15.06 -19.91
CA HIS A 133 -9.47 14.70 -18.80
C HIS A 133 -9.43 13.17 -18.61
N PRO A 134 -8.64 12.42 -19.41
CA PRO A 134 -8.60 10.95 -19.38
C PRO A 134 -8.30 10.33 -18.02
N TYR A 135 -7.53 11.02 -17.16
CA TYR A 135 -7.20 10.53 -15.83
C TYR A 135 -8.44 10.41 -14.92
N LEU A 136 -9.39 11.35 -15.00
CA LEU A 136 -10.65 11.24 -14.27
C LEU A 136 -11.55 10.13 -14.82
N ALA A 137 -11.58 9.99 -16.14
CA ALA A 137 -12.32 8.92 -16.78
C ALA A 137 -11.82 7.53 -16.35
N SER A 138 -10.51 7.40 -16.11
CA SER A 138 -9.88 6.17 -15.60
C SER A 138 -10.00 6.03 -14.07
N LEU A 139 -10.11 7.13 -13.33
CA LEU A 139 -10.28 7.13 -11.88
C LEU A 139 -11.65 6.59 -11.44
N ILE A 140 -12.72 6.96 -12.15
CA ILE A 140 -14.08 6.57 -11.78
C ILE A 140 -14.26 5.06 -11.58
N PRO A 141 -13.82 4.17 -12.50
CA PRO A 141 -13.91 2.73 -12.28
C PRO A 141 -13.12 2.24 -11.06
N LEU A 142 -11.98 2.87 -10.74
CA LEU A 142 -11.22 2.53 -9.53
C LEU A 142 -11.99 2.92 -8.26
N VAL A 143 -12.59 4.10 -8.23
CA VAL A 143 -13.45 4.53 -7.12
C VAL A 143 -14.62 3.56 -6.92
N GLN A 144 -15.28 3.18 -8.01
CA GLN A 144 -16.41 2.24 -7.96
C GLN A 144 -16.01 0.83 -7.51
N GLY A 145 -14.78 0.41 -7.75
CA GLY A 145 -14.23 -0.88 -7.32
C GLY A 145 -13.53 -0.84 -5.96
N SER A 146 -13.19 0.33 -5.46
CA SER A 146 -12.58 0.53 -4.14
C SER A 146 -13.62 0.38 -3.04
N HIS A 147 -13.21 -0.21 -1.90
CA HIS A 147 -14.07 -0.30 -0.73
C HIS A 147 -14.29 1.07 -0.08
N LEU A 148 -13.26 1.92 -0.07
CA LEU A 148 -13.29 3.25 0.50
C LEU A 148 -12.36 4.17 -0.30
N THR A 149 -12.88 5.33 -0.68
CA THR A 149 -12.10 6.43 -1.23
C THR A 149 -12.07 7.56 -0.20
N ILE A 150 -10.87 7.98 0.19
CA ILE A 150 -10.66 9.13 1.06
C ILE A 150 -10.44 10.34 0.16
N ASN A 151 -11.28 11.36 0.27
CA ASN A 151 -11.20 12.56 -0.55
C ASN A 151 -11.00 13.80 0.35
N PHE A 152 -9.82 14.40 0.29
CA PHE A 152 -9.47 15.61 1.06
C PHE A 152 -9.96 16.90 0.40
N ASN A 153 -10.61 16.81 -0.76
CA ASN A 153 -11.12 17.96 -1.48
C ASN A 153 -12.42 18.47 -0.87
N PHE A 154 -12.60 19.78 -0.93
CA PHE A 154 -13.84 20.44 -0.51
C PHE A 154 -14.92 20.42 -1.58
N ASP A 155 -14.56 20.16 -2.84
CA ASP A 155 -15.49 20.13 -3.97
C ASP A 155 -16.20 18.78 -4.12
N ASP A 156 -17.34 18.79 -4.86
CA ASP A 156 -18.16 17.61 -5.16
C ASP A 156 -17.93 17.06 -6.58
N PHE A 157 -16.77 17.34 -7.19
CA PHE A 157 -16.49 16.92 -8.58
C PHE A 157 -16.52 15.41 -8.76
N LEU A 158 -15.93 14.68 -7.82
CA LEU A 158 -15.90 13.22 -7.87
C LEU A 158 -17.31 12.63 -7.85
N GLU A 159 -18.14 13.11 -6.96
CA GLU A 159 -19.54 12.70 -6.77
C GLU A 159 -20.38 13.00 -8.02
N ARG A 160 -20.17 14.15 -8.63
CA ARG A 160 -20.82 14.53 -9.88
C ARG A 160 -20.36 13.68 -11.05
N CYS A 161 -19.05 13.35 -11.14
CA CYS A 161 -18.51 12.43 -12.13
C CYS A 161 -19.10 11.03 -11.99
N LEU A 162 -19.22 10.52 -10.75
CA LEU A 162 -19.86 9.23 -10.48
C LEU A 162 -21.35 9.24 -10.86
N SER A 163 -22.05 10.34 -10.60
CA SER A 163 -23.45 10.50 -10.98
C SER A 163 -23.67 10.43 -12.49
N LEU A 164 -22.70 10.92 -13.29
CA LEU A 164 -22.74 10.85 -14.75
C LEU A 164 -22.43 9.43 -15.29
N ARG A 165 -21.71 8.61 -14.53
CA ARG A 165 -21.25 7.28 -14.94
C ARG A 165 -21.76 6.17 -14.02
N LYS A 166 -23.09 6.14 -13.79
CA LYS A 166 -23.73 5.08 -13.00
C LYS A 166 -23.53 3.70 -13.63
N ARG A 167 -23.27 2.70 -12.79
CA ARG A 167 -23.24 1.31 -13.20
C ARG A 167 -24.67 0.78 -13.44
N PRO A 168 -24.86 -0.25 -14.27
CA PRO A 168 -26.18 -0.83 -14.51
C PRO A 168 -26.91 -1.30 -13.22
N GLN A 169 -26.16 -1.79 -12.23
CA GLN A 169 -26.70 -2.21 -10.93
C GLN A 169 -27.15 -1.06 -10.03
N ASP A 170 -26.72 0.17 -10.32
CA ASP A 170 -27.04 1.36 -9.53
C ASP A 170 -28.35 2.03 -10.00
N LYS A 171 -29.17 1.35 -10.84
CA LYS A 171 -30.46 1.87 -11.31
C LYS A 171 -31.37 2.17 -10.13
N GLY A 172 -31.79 3.43 -10.01
CA GLY A 172 -32.65 3.92 -8.93
C GLY A 172 -31.93 4.46 -7.70
N ASN A 173 -30.62 4.23 -7.53
CA ASN A 173 -29.80 4.75 -6.44
C ASN A 173 -28.73 5.73 -6.95
N ARG A 174 -28.10 6.49 -6.03
CA ARG A 174 -26.96 7.36 -6.36
C ARG A 174 -25.74 6.54 -6.87
N GLY A 175 -25.61 5.27 -6.46
CA GLY A 175 -24.48 4.39 -6.80
C GLY A 175 -23.22 4.66 -5.96
N PHE A 176 -23.27 5.61 -5.05
CA PHE A 176 -22.22 5.96 -4.09
C PHE A 176 -22.82 6.64 -2.87
N GLU A 177 -22.07 6.67 -1.79
CA GLU A 177 -22.37 7.39 -0.56
C GLU A 177 -21.19 8.29 -0.19
N ALA A 178 -21.45 9.60 -0.07
CA ALA A 178 -20.49 10.58 0.40
C ALA A 178 -20.72 10.81 1.90
N VAL A 179 -19.69 10.57 2.70
CA VAL A 179 -19.77 10.65 4.16
C VAL A 179 -18.68 11.57 4.71
N THR A 180 -19.03 12.28 5.77
CA THR A 180 -18.11 13.15 6.52
C THR A 180 -17.79 12.60 7.90
N ASP A 181 -18.51 11.55 8.32
CA ASP A 181 -18.29 10.82 9.57
C ASP A 181 -17.53 9.52 9.27
N PRO A 182 -16.44 9.18 9.98
CA PRO A 182 -15.68 7.97 9.73
C PRO A 182 -16.40 6.68 10.17
N TRP A 183 -17.48 6.78 10.96
CA TRP A 183 -18.19 5.64 11.55
C TRP A 183 -19.61 5.37 11.04
N PRO A 184 -20.08 5.92 9.90
CA PRO A 184 -21.39 5.58 9.40
C PRO A 184 -21.46 4.10 9.04
N GLN A 185 -22.63 3.49 9.25
CA GLN A 185 -22.89 2.14 8.79
C GLN A 185 -23.26 2.19 7.32
N PHE A 186 -22.43 1.59 6.47
CA PHE A 186 -22.70 1.44 5.04
C PHE A 186 -22.57 -0.02 4.61
N ARG A 187 -23.19 -0.37 3.51
CA ARG A 187 -23.14 -1.73 2.96
C ARG A 187 -21.77 -1.97 2.34
N ARG A 188 -21.24 -3.19 2.45
CA ARG A 188 -19.95 -3.58 1.83
C ARG A 188 -19.93 -3.45 0.30
N THR A 189 -21.11 -3.38 -0.32
CA THR A 189 -21.29 -3.23 -1.77
C THR A 189 -21.34 -1.77 -2.21
N ASP A 190 -21.46 -0.84 -1.28
CA ASP A 190 -21.58 0.58 -1.60
C ASP A 190 -20.20 1.16 -1.95
N THR A 191 -20.19 2.08 -2.90
CA THR A 191 -19.03 2.92 -3.17
C THR A 191 -19.05 4.04 -2.16
N VAL A 192 -18.11 4.08 -1.24
CA VAL A 192 -18.05 5.07 -0.16
C VAL A 192 -16.95 6.07 -0.43
N ILE A 193 -17.29 7.36 -0.36
CA ILE A 193 -16.36 8.47 -0.42
C ILE A 193 -16.37 9.16 0.94
N TYR A 194 -15.26 9.08 1.65
CA TYR A 194 -15.09 9.72 2.94
C TYR A 194 -14.35 11.04 2.78
N HIS A 195 -14.98 12.13 3.25
CA HIS A 195 -14.42 13.48 3.26
C HIS A 195 -13.96 13.87 4.68
N PRO A 196 -12.70 13.66 5.04
CA PRO A 196 -12.19 14.03 6.37
C PRO A 196 -12.37 15.52 6.69
N HIS A 197 -12.22 16.37 5.68
CA HIS A 197 -12.38 17.83 5.83
C HIS A 197 -13.82 18.31 5.59
N GLY A 198 -14.77 17.39 5.37
CA GLY A 198 -16.09 17.74 4.86
C GLY A 198 -16.03 18.13 3.38
N TYR A 199 -17.18 18.48 2.82
CA TYR A 199 -17.25 18.97 1.45
C TYR A 199 -18.42 19.95 1.28
N VAL A 200 -18.33 20.77 0.24
CA VAL A 200 -19.33 21.81 -0.09
C VAL A 200 -19.92 21.48 -1.45
N PRO A 201 -21.15 20.94 -1.55
CA PRO A 201 -21.75 20.61 -2.83
C PRO A 201 -22.13 21.85 -3.65
N THR A 202 -22.16 21.72 -5.00
CA THR A 202 -22.59 22.79 -5.94
C THR A 202 -24.06 23.15 -5.78
N GLY A 203 -24.91 22.18 -5.41
CA GLY A 203 -26.35 22.38 -5.20
C GLY A 203 -26.68 23.02 -3.84
N SER A 204 -27.97 23.23 -3.60
CA SER A 204 -28.45 23.63 -2.29
C SER A 204 -28.17 22.53 -1.27
N MET A 205 -27.66 22.91 -0.11
CA MET A 205 -27.43 21.97 0.98
C MET A 205 -28.74 21.70 1.69
N GLU A 206 -29.34 20.54 1.46
CA GLU A 206 -30.37 19.99 2.29
C GLU A 206 -29.69 19.11 3.36
N GLY A 207 -29.61 19.60 4.59
CA GLY A 207 -29.04 18.87 5.73
C GLY A 207 -28.04 19.70 6.54
N PRO A 208 -27.67 19.22 7.73
CA PRO A 208 -26.73 19.93 8.59
C PRO A 208 -25.32 19.97 7.92
N VAL A 209 -24.81 21.20 7.81
CA VAL A 209 -23.44 21.49 7.31
C VAL A 209 -22.43 21.28 8.43
N ASP A 210 -22.52 20.15 9.14
CA ASP A 210 -21.89 19.99 10.44
C ASP A 210 -20.37 19.78 10.39
N ARG A 211 -19.79 19.55 9.22
CA ARG A 211 -18.36 19.26 9.10
C ARG A 211 -17.72 19.91 7.87
N PHE A 212 -17.37 21.17 8.00
CA PHE A 212 -16.48 21.86 7.08
C PHE A 212 -15.21 22.27 7.82
N VAL A 213 -14.17 21.44 7.71
CA VAL A 213 -12.90 21.59 8.44
C VAL A 213 -11.97 22.46 7.59
N PHE A 214 -12.17 23.77 7.70
CA PHE A 214 -11.42 24.75 6.93
C PHE A 214 -10.65 25.73 7.82
N SER A 215 -10.95 25.75 9.14
CA SER A 215 -10.33 26.62 10.12
C SER A 215 -9.52 25.84 11.16
N GLU A 216 -8.64 26.53 11.90
CA GLU A 216 -7.80 25.97 12.97
C GLU A 216 -8.62 25.25 14.04
N ALA A 217 -9.75 25.85 14.45
CA ALA A 217 -10.62 25.24 15.44
C ALA A 217 -11.23 23.91 14.95
N GLY A 218 -11.60 23.83 13.67
CA GLY A 218 -12.06 22.61 13.02
C GLY A 218 -10.97 21.54 12.99
N TYR A 219 -9.77 21.91 12.59
CA TYR A 219 -8.60 21.02 12.56
C TYR A 219 -8.23 20.47 13.93
N SER A 220 -8.15 21.35 14.93
CA SER A 220 -7.83 20.96 16.30
C SER A 220 -8.84 19.95 16.85
N LYS A 221 -10.13 20.19 16.61
CA LYS A 221 -11.21 19.29 17.04
C LYS A 221 -11.10 17.90 16.37
N GLN A 222 -10.71 17.85 15.12
CA GLN A 222 -10.72 16.63 14.32
C GLN A 222 -9.46 15.78 14.50
N TYR A 223 -8.28 16.39 14.58
CA TYR A 223 -6.99 15.69 14.55
C TYR A 223 -6.25 15.66 15.88
N VAL A 224 -6.47 16.64 16.78
CA VAL A 224 -5.69 16.81 18.01
C VAL A 224 -6.47 16.47 19.27
N GLY A 225 -7.79 16.54 19.26
CA GLY A 225 -8.65 16.27 20.42
C GLY A 225 -8.50 14.83 20.95
N ALA A 226 -8.74 14.63 22.26
CA ALA A 226 -8.74 13.32 22.92
C ALA A 226 -9.70 12.30 22.26
N ASN A 227 -10.65 12.77 21.48
CA ASN A 227 -11.60 12.00 20.68
C ASN A 227 -11.31 12.12 19.17
N GLY A 228 -10.05 12.26 18.75
CA GLY A 228 -9.64 12.36 17.34
C GLY A 228 -10.02 11.11 16.53
N HIS A 229 -11.32 10.84 16.40
CA HIS A 229 -11.88 9.66 15.73
C HIS A 229 -11.40 9.57 14.28
N ASP A 230 -11.28 10.70 13.58
CA ASP A 230 -10.88 10.72 12.19
C ASP A 230 -9.41 10.32 12.01
N ALA A 231 -8.52 10.85 12.85
CA ALA A 231 -7.10 10.46 12.82
C ALA A 231 -6.91 8.98 13.16
N SER A 232 -7.67 8.44 14.10
CA SER A 232 -7.62 7.02 14.47
C SER A 232 -8.16 6.13 13.35
N PHE A 233 -9.26 6.53 12.72
CA PHE A 233 -9.85 5.83 11.57
C PHE A 233 -8.88 5.81 10.38
N LEU A 234 -8.34 6.97 9.99
CA LEU A 234 -7.38 7.09 8.90
C LEU A 234 -6.12 6.26 9.18
N THR A 235 -5.57 6.33 10.40
CA THR A 235 -4.41 5.53 10.81
C THR A 235 -4.69 4.03 10.67
N ALA A 236 -5.86 3.56 11.15
CA ALA A 236 -6.26 2.17 11.03
C ALA A 236 -6.49 1.75 9.57
N HIS A 237 -7.02 2.65 8.75
CA HIS A 237 -7.20 2.41 7.32
C HIS A 237 -5.86 2.21 6.61
N PHE A 238 -4.89 3.09 6.83
CA PHE A 238 -3.54 2.96 6.27
C PHE A 238 -2.78 1.74 6.82
N ALA A 239 -2.99 1.36 8.07
CA ALA A 239 -2.37 0.16 8.61
C ALA A 239 -2.88 -1.16 7.99
N ARG A 240 -4.10 -1.18 7.45
CA ARG A 240 -4.78 -2.39 6.97
C ARG A 240 -4.90 -2.49 5.45
N ASN A 241 -4.91 -1.36 4.74
CA ASN A 241 -5.14 -1.30 3.30
C ASN A 241 -3.92 -0.72 2.59
N THR A 242 -3.67 -1.16 1.36
CA THR A 242 -2.69 -0.52 0.48
C THR A 242 -3.39 0.59 -0.30
N CYS A 243 -2.93 1.82 -0.15
CA CYS A 243 -3.55 2.99 -0.76
C CYS A 243 -2.73 3.52 -1.95
N LEU A 244 -3.45 4.03 -2.96
CA LEU A 244 -2.89 4.87 -4.02
C LEU A 244 -3.28 6.32 -3.73
N LEU A 245 -2.28 7.18 -3.51
CA LEU A 245 -2.43 8.60 -3.24
C LEU A 245 -2.25 9.38 -4.54
N VAL A 246 -3.26 10.16 -4.95
CA VAL A 246 -3.27 10.91 -6.22
C VAL A 246 -3.71 12.35 -5.97
N GLY A 247 -2.93 13.30 -6.48
CA GLY A 247 -3.24 14.72 -6.34
C GLY A 247 -3.11 15.27 -4.93
N CYS A 248 -2.55 14.49 -4.00
CA CYS A 248 -2.30 14.90 -2.62
C CYS A 248 -0.99 15.69 -2.51
N SER A 249 -0.99 16.77 -1.73
CA SER A 249 0.23 17.27 -1.09
C SER A 249 0.46 16.46 0.19
N LEU A 250 1.72 16.12 0.47
CA LEU A 250 2.08 15.49 1.75
C LEU A 250 2.16 16.61 2.81
N GLU A 251 1.01 17.10 3.25
CA GLU A 251 0.88 18.10 4.32
C GLU A 251 0.93 17.42 5.71
N ASP A 252 1.04 18.21 6.77
CA ASP A 252 1.39 17.73 8.11
C ASP A 252 0.43 16.67 8.65
N GLU A 253 -0.87 16.82 8.38
CA GLU A 253 -1.89 15.87 8.84
C GLU A 253 -1.75 14.51 8.17
N LEU A 254 -1.65 14.50 6.83
CA LEU A 254 -1.52 13.26 6.07
C LEU A 254 -0.18 12.57 6.40
N ARG A 255 0.91 13.35 6.55
CA ARG A 255 2.20 12.81 7.00
C ARG A 255 2.10 12.16 8.37
N THR A 256 1.42 12.81 9.32
CA THR A 256 1.25 12.28 10.67
C THR A 256 0.48 10.96 10.67
N VAL A 257 -0.61 10.88 9.92
CA VAL A 257 -1.43 9.66 9.81
C VAL A 257 -0.64 8.53 9.13
N LEU A 258 0.09 8.84 8.05
CA LEU A 258 0.96 7.88 7.36
C LEU A 258 2.07 7.34 8.27
N MET A 259 2.76 8.20 9.02
CA MET A 259 3.79 7.78 9.99
C MET A 259 3.22 6.86 11.06
N ARG A 260 2.04 7.17 11.60
CA ARG A 260 1.36 6.31 12.59
C ARG A 260 0.97 4.97 11.97
N GLY A 261 0.43 4.97 10.76
CA GLY A 261 0.11 3.75 10.02
C GLY A 261 1.35 2.87 9.78
N ALA A 262 2.47 3.48 9.39
CA ALA A 262 3.76 2.82 9.19
C ALA A 262 4.35 2.25 10.49
N GLN A 263 4.09 2.86 11.65
CA GLN A 263 4.46 2.32 12.96
C GLN A 263 3.59 1.13 13.35
N MET A 264 2.28 1.19 13.08
CA MET A 264 1.35 0.09 13.36
C MET A 264 1.60 -1.14 12.48
N ASN A 265 1.93 -0.92 11.21
CA ASN A 265 2.25 -1.99 10.27
C ASN A 265 3.44 -1.59 9.37
N PRO A 266 4.68 -1.85 9.79
CA PRO A 266 5.88 -1.45 9.06
C PRO A 266 6.07 -2.18 7.72
N GLY A 267 5.33 -3.25 7.46
CA GLY A 267 5.36 -4.02 6.22
C GLY A 267 4.29 -3.62 5.20
N ASN A 268 3.35 -2.74 5.55
CA ASN A 268 2.34 -2.27 4.62
C ASN A 268 2.80 -0.98 3.92
N TYR A 269 2.95 -1.05 2.61
CA TYR A 269 3.40 0.07 1.78
C TYR A 269 2.26 0.60 0.91
N HIS A 270 2.24 1.94 0.70
CA HIS A 270 1.31 2.65 -0.14
C HIS A 270 2.02 3.23 -1.35
N TYR A 271 1.27 3.74 -2.32
CA TYR A 271 1.80 4.31 -3.54
C TYR A 271 1.44 5.78 -3.64
N TYR A 272 2.43 6.62 -3.85
CA TYR A 272 2.29 8.06 -3.96
C TYR A 272 2.63 8.53 -5.37
N VAL A 273 1.66 9.13 -6.05
CA VAL A 273 1.89 9.74 -7.37
C VAL A 273 2.52 11.11 -7.18
N HIS A 274 3.82 11.17 -7.46
CA HIS A 274 4.54 12.44 -7.58
C HIS A 274 4.31 12.98 -9.00
N PHE A 275 3.45 13.99 -9.12
CA PHE A 275 3.07 14.56 -10.40
C PHE A 275 4.22 15.36 -11.00
N LEU A 276 4.61 14.98 -12.22
CA LEU A 276 5.61 15.72 -13.01
C LEU A 276 4.89 16.66 -13.98
N ARG A 277 5.16 17.95 -13.85
CA ARG A 277 4.66 18.96 -14.80
C ARG A 277 5.37 18.82 -16.14
N ASP A 278 4.73 19.29 -17.22
CA ASP A 278 5.38 19.34 -18.52
C ASP A 278 6.63 20.22 -18.45
N GLY A 279 7.74 19.68 -18.99
CA GLY A 279 9.05 20.33 -18.92
C GLY A 279 9.78 20.19 -17.58
N GLN A 280 9.16 19.64 -16.53
CA GLN A 280 9.83 19.38 -15.26
C GLN A 280 10.73 18.14 -15.38
N VAL A 281 12.01 18.31 -15.10
CA VAL A 281 12.99 17.24 -15.02
C VAL A 281 13.60 17.25 -13.63
N LEU A 282 13.47 16.15 -12.90
CA LEU A 282 14.15 15.94 -11.64
C LEU A 282 15.48 15.22 -11.93
N SER A 283 16.55 15.64 -11.28
CA SER A 283 17.81 14.91 -11.33
C SER A 283 17.67 13.51 -10.71
N PRO A 284 18.53 12.54 -11.05
CA PRO A 284 18.53 11.23 -10.41
C PRO A 284 18.70 11.31 -8.90
N GLU A 285 19.49 12.25 -8.41
CA GLU A 285 19.73 12.47 -6.97
C GLU A 285 18.47 12.98 -6.26
N GLU A 286 17.78 13.98 -6.82
CA GLU A 286 16.51 14.48 -6.28
C GLU A 286 15.44 13.37 -6.24
N ARG A 287 15.33 12.56 -7.31
CA ARG A 287 14.41 11.41 -7.33
C ARG A 287 14.72 10.43 -6.22
N LEU A 288 15.98 10.03 -6.10
CA LEU A 288 16.41 9.09 -5.07
C LEU A 288 16.13 9.61 -3.66
N LEU A 289 16.39 10.90 -3.40
CA LEU A 289 16.13 11.52 -2.10
C LEU A 289 14.64 11.52 -1.74
N ILE A 290 13.77 11.85 -2.71
CA ILE A 290 12.31 11.83 -2.55
C ILE A 290 11.85 10.38 -2.28
N GLU A 291 12.29 9.43 -3.09
CA GLU A 291 11.95 8.01 -2.93
C GLU A 291 12.40 7.46 -1.59
N ASP A 292 13.63 7.75 -1.18
CA ASP A 292 14.20 7.28 0.08
C ASP A 292 13.46 7.86 1.29
N THR A 293 13.18 9.16 1.27
CA THR A 293 12.44 9.81 2.34
C THR A 293 11.03 9.23 2.46
N ASN A 294 10.32 9.14 1.35
CA ASN A 294 8.95 8.62 1.31
C ASN A 294 8.90 7.15 1.76
N PHE A 295 9.84 6.34 1.30
CA PHE A 295 9.91 4.92 1.64
C PHE A 295 10.23 4.69 3.12
N LYS A 296 11.27 5.35 3.64
CA LYS A 296 11.77 5.11 4.99
C LYS A 296 10.89 5.70 6.09
N VAL A 297 10.26 6.85 5.81
CA VAL A 297 9.50 7.61 6.82
C VAL A 297 8.02 7.29 6.78
N TYR A 298 7.43 7.22 5.59
CA TYR A 298 5.97 7.16 5.41
C TYR A 298 5.46 5.83 4.86
N ASN A 299 6.32 4.84 4.62
CA ASN A 299 6.01 3.62 3.88
C ASN A 299 5.35 3.91 2.51
N LEU A 300 5.86 4.92 1.80
CA LEU A 300 5.37 5.31 0.48
C LEU A 300 6.36 4.91 -0.62
N ILE A 301 5.85 4.24 -1.64
CA ILE A 301 6.55 3.99 -2.90
C ILE A 301 6.16 5.11 -3.86
N THR A 302 7.13 5.90 -4.31
CA THR A 302 6.88 7.07 -5.17
C THR A 302 6.83 6.68 -6.64
N LEU A 303 5.78 7.11 -7.32
CA LEU A 303 5.58 6.95 -8.76
C LEU A 303 5.66 8.33 -9.42
N PHE A 304 6.70 8.60 -10.19
CA PHE A 304 6.88 9.86 -10.92
C PHE A 304 6.14 9.80 -12.25
N LEU A 305 4.97 10.44 -12.32
CA LEU A 305 4.05 10.32 -13.46
C LEU A 305 3.63 11.68 -13.99
N LYS A 306 3.47 11.77 -15.32
CA LYS A 306 2.75 12.86 -15.99
C LYS A 306 1.25 12.57 -16.02
N ALA A 307 0.44 13.56 -16.36
CA ALA A 307 -1.02 13.44 -16.39
C ALA A 307 -1.51 12.26 -17.26
N ALA A 308 -0.92 12.06 -18.44
CA ALA A 308 -1.27 10.95 -19.33
C ALA A 308 -0.93 9.58 -18.69
N ASP A 309 0.23 9.45 -18.04
CA ASP A 309 0.69 8.21 -17.41
C ASP A 309 -0.18 7.84 -16.21
N ILE A 310 -0.72 8.84 -15.49
CA ILE A 310 -1.67 8.60 -14.39
C ILE A 310 -2.93 7.89 -14.89
N ALA A 311 -3.49 8.35 -16.03
CA ALA A 311 -4.64 7.69 -16.65
C ALA A 311 -4.34 6.23 -17.04
N LEU A 312 -3.15 5.98 -17.59
CA LEU A 312 -2.71 4.65 -17.99
C LEU A 312 -2.44 3.74 -16.79
N LEU A 313 -1.84 4.28 -15.73
CA LEU A 313 -1.66 3.54 -14.45
C LEU A 313 -3.01 3.09 -13.90
N MET A 314 -3.98 4.00 -13.80
CA MET A 314 -5.32 3.70 -13.28
C MET A 314 -6.04 2.66 -14.14
N LYS A 315 -5.86 2.73 -15.47
CA LYS A 315 -6.41 1.75 -16.41
C LYS A 315 -5.88 0.34 -16.16
N VAL A 316 -4.56 0.18 -15.98
CA VAL A 316 -3.94 -1.14 -15.81
C VAL A 316 -4.10 -1.74 -14.41
N ILE A 317 -4.35 -0.93 -13.39
CA ILE A 317 -4.63 -1.42 -12.03
C ILE A 317 -5.99 -2.12 -11.98
N ASN A 318 -6.96 -1.68 -12.78
CA ASN A 318 -8.32 -2.22 -12.75
C ASN A 318 -8.45 -3.48 -13.63
N PRO A 319 -8.70 -4.68 -13.03
CA PRO A 319 -8.88 -5.93 -13.77
C PRO A 319 -10.09 -5.93 -14.72
N GLU A 320 -11.10 -5.10 -14.44
CA GLU A 320 -12.28 -4.96 -15.31
C GLU A 320 -11.97 -4.17 -16.59
N THR A 321 -10.92 -3.34 -16.55
CA THR A 321 -10.49 -2.54 -17.71
C THR A 321 -9.46 -3.26 -18.56
N VAL A 322 -8.50 -3.93 -17.92
CA VAL A 322 -7.45 -4.74 -18.56
C VAL A 322 -7.42 -6.10 -17.88
N ALA A 323 -7.81 -7.17 -18.59
CA ALA A 323 -7.84 -8.52 -18.03
C ALA A 323 -6.41 -9.00 -17.68
N ASP A 324 -6.28 -9.93 -16.71
CA ASP A 324 -4.98 -10.44 -16.27
C ASP A 324 -4.19 -11.07 -17.42
N LYS A 325 -4.86 -11.83 -18.29
CA LYS A 325 -4.25 -12.44 -19.48
C LYS A 325 -3.68 -11.38 -20.41
N GLU A 326 -4.45 -10.33 -20.73
CA GLU A 326 -4.00 -9.22 -21.59
C GLU A 326 -2.78 -8.51 -20.99
N LEU A 327 -2.80 -8.32 -19.66
CA LEU A 327 -1.69 -7.67 -18.97
C LEU A 327 -0.42 -8.54 -18.97
N LEU A 328 -0.54 -9.85 -18.79
CA LEU A 328 0.58 -10.79 -18.87
C LEU A 328 1.16 -10.85 -20.29
N ASP A 329 0.30 -10.88 -21.32
CA ASP A 329 0.75 -10.82 -22.72
C ASP A 329 1.47 -9.49 -23.01
N SER A 330 0.99 -8.38 -22.47
CA SER A 330 1.63 -7.05 -22.58
C SER A 330 2.98 -7.00 -21.85
N ALA A 331 3.09 -7.64 -20.70
CA ALA A 331 4.35 -7.74 -19.96
C ALA A 331 5.41 -8.52 -20.74
N ALA A 332 5.01 -9.57 -21.45
CA ALA A 332 5.91 -10.31 -22.35
C ALA A 332 6.42 -9.41 -23.50
N ILE A 333 5.58 -8.54 -24.06
CA ILE A 333 5.96 -7.59 -25.11
C ILE A 333 7.03 -6.60 -24.62
N CYS A 334 6.90 -6.06 -23.42
CA CYS A 334 7.88 -5.13 -22.85
C CYS A 334 8.99 -5.82 -22.03
N LYS A 335 9.09 -7.17 -22.08
CA LYS A 335 10.10 -7.98 -21.41
C LYS A 335 10.17 -7.74 -19.89
N THR A 336 9.02 -7.54 -19.28
CA THR A 336 8.91 -7.37 -17.83
C THR A 336 8.19 -8.55 -17.18
N LYS A 337 8.38 -8.73 -15.88
CA LYS A 337 7.72 -9.76 -15.09
C LYS A 337 6.58 -9.14 -14.30
N LEU A 338 5.54 -9.94 -14.03
CA LEU A 338 4.41 -9.59 -13.15
C LEU A 338 4.17 -10.66 -12.08
N LYS A 339 5.03 -11.65 -12.03
CA LYS A 339 5.09 -12.64 -10.96
C LYS A 339 6.45 -12.53 -10.30
N TYR A 340 6.46 -12.39 -8.99
CA TYR A 340 7.66 -12.22 -8.19
C TYR A 340 7.58 -13.12 -6.98
N THR A 341 8.58 -13.97 -6.80
CA THR A 341 8.68 -14.89 -5.66
C THR A 341 9.89 -14.53 -4.82
N TYR A 342 9.66 -14.32 -3.52
CA TYR A 342 10.69 -14.04 -2.53
C TYR A 342 10.62 -15.10 -1.44
N TYR A 343 11.69 -15.85 -1.26
CA TYR A 343 11.82 -16.84 -0.20
C TYR A 343 12.56 -16.25 0.99
N MET A 344 12.04 -16.45 2.19
CA MET A 344 12.75 -16.11 3.42
C MET A 344 13.28 -17.36 4.07
N THR A 345 14.59 -17.41 4.34
CA THR A 345 15.27 -18.50 5.00
C THR A 345 16.17 -17.99 6.12
N GLY A 346 16.69 -18.90 6.95
CA GLY A 346 17.56 -18.59 8.08
C GLY A 346 17.29 -19.48 9.29
N PRO A 347 18.14 -19.47 10.32
CA PRO A 347 18.00 -20.30 11.49
C PRO A 347 16.70 -20.03 12.27
N ILE A 348 16.37 -20.93 13.19
CA ILE A 348 15.21 -20.77 14.06
C ILE A 348 15.44 -19.56 14.98
N GLY A 349 14.39 -18.76 15.22
CA GLY A 349 14.45 -17.57 16.09
C GLY A 349 14.96 -16.29 15.40
N VAL A 350 15.36 -16.33 14.11
CA VAL A 350 15.90 -15.17 13.39
C VAL A 350 14.85 -14.13 12.97
N GLY A 351 13.55 -14.43 13.12
CA GLY A 351 12.46 -13.48 12.87
C GLY A 351 11.68 -13.65 11.55
N LYS A 352 11.90 -14.74 10.79
CA LYS A 352 11.22 -15.03 9.51
C LYS A 352 9.71 -14.86 9.57
N SER A 353 9.05 -15.70 10.34
CA SER A 353 7.57 -15.75 10.40
C SER A 353 6.97 -14.46 10.97
N THR A 354 7.67 -13.79 11.89
CA THR A 354 7.24 -12.48 12.41
C THR A 354 7.29 -11.42 11.30
N THR A 355 8.35 -11.39 10.51
CA THR A 355 8.50 -10.49 9.36
C THR A 355 7.47 -10.81 8.27
N ALA A 356 7.28 -12.11 7.94
CA ALA A 356 6.27 -12.54 6.98
C ALA A 356 4.85 -12.08 7.38
N ASN A 357 4.51 -12.17 8.67
CA ASN A 357 3.22 -11.69 9.17
C ASN A 357 3.00 -10.19 9.00
N LEU A 358 4.05 -9.38 9.06
CA LEU A 358 3.95 -7.94 8.80
C LEU A 358 3.85 -7.62 7.30
N LEU A 359 4.23 -8.56 6.42
CA LEU A 359 4.16 -8.41 4.95
C LEU A 359 2.85 -8.94 4.35
N ARG A 360 1.79 -9.14 5.13
CA ARG A 360 0.48 -9.67 4.66
C ARG A 360 -0.27 -8.77 3.66
N SER A 361 0.25 -7.59 3.35
CA SER A 361 -0.16 -6.84 2.16
C SER A 361 0.28 -7.52 0.85
N LEU A 362 1.20 -8.48 0.91
CA LEU A 362 1.63 -9.35 -0.18
C LEU A 362 0.97 -10.74 -0.05
N ALA A 363 1.14 -11.58 -1.06
CA ALA A 363 0.71 -12.98 -1.00
C ALA A 363 1.73 -13.78 -0.17
N VAL A 364 1.42 -14.04 1.09
CA VAL A 364 2.31 -14.78 1.99
C VAL A 364 1.92 -16.25 2.03
N LEU A 365 2.87 -17.12 1.73
CA LEU A 365 2.80 -18.57 1.96
C LEU A 365 3.58 -18.90 3.24
N ASP A 366 2.86 -19.31 4.25
CA ASP A 366 3.42 -19.64 5.56
C ASP A 366 4.34 -20.87 5.52
N GLU A 367 5.11 -21.11 6.58
CA GLU A 367 5.97 -22.29 6.71
C GLU A 367 5.20 -23.59 6.41
N TRP A 368 3.95 -23.67 6.89
CA TRP A 368 3.03 -24.77 6.63
C TRP A 368 1.73 -24.26 6.04
N LEU A 369 1.26 -24.88 4.95
CA LEU A 369 -0.04 -24.56 4.33
C LEU A 369 -1.21 -25.25 5.04
N GLU A 370 -0.92 -26.33 5.76
CA GLU A 370 -1.88 -27.13 6.49
C GLU A 370 -1.56 -27.10 8.00
N PRO A 371 -2.51 -27.46 8.86
CA PRO A 371 -2.25 -27.60 10.29
C PRO A 371 -1.07 -28.53 10.56
N ARG A 372 -0.12 -28.08 11.37
CA ARG A 372 1.10 -28.80 11.68
C ARG A 372 0.75 -30.14 12.36
N LEU A 373 1.42 -31.23 11.96
CA LEU A 373 1.30 -32.51 12.63
C LEU A 373 1.76 -32.41 14.09
N GLU A 374 1.06 -33.06 15.00
CA GLU A 374 1.39 -33.04 16.45
C GLU A 374 2.79 -33.60 16.72
N ILE A 375 3.20 -34.63 15.98
CA ILE A 375 4.54 -35.26 16.09
C ILE A 375 5.68 -34.25 15.83
N LEU A 376 5.48 -33.24 14.99
CA LEU A 376 6.47 -32.18 14.76
C LEU A 376 6.65 -31.23 15.95
N GLY A 377 5.81 -31.34 16.98
CA GLY A 377 5.95 -30.65 18.26
C GLY A 377 6.98 -31.29 19.17
N ARG A 378 7.40 -32.52 18.89
CA ARG A 378 8.33 -33.30 19.68
C ARG A 378 9.77 -33.15 19.13
N PRO A 379 10.81 -33.34 19.99
CA PRO A 379 12.19 -33.40 19.52
C PRO A 379 12.37 -34.52 18.49
N TRP A 380 13.08 -34.23 17.37
CA TRP A 380 13.27 -35.19 16.28
C TRP A 380 13.87 -36.52 16.74
N ASP A 381 14.83 -36.46 17.67
CA ASP A 381 15.52 -37.63 18.23
C ASP A 381 14.59 -38.49 19.13
N SER A 382 13.40 -38.02 19.48
CA SER A 382 12.39 -38.74 20.25
C SER A 382 11.34 -39.46 19.39
N LEU A 383 11.38 -39.26 18.06
CA LEU A 383 10.45 -39.89 17.13
C LEU A 383 10.86 -41.35 16.86
N THR A 384 9.88 -42.21 16.73
CA THR A 384 10.11 -43.55 16.18
C THR A 384 10.50 -43.44 14.69
N LYS A 385 11.03 -44.50 14.12
CA LYS A 385 11.41 -44.51 12.70
C LYS A 385 10.21 -44.23 11.78
N ASP A 386 9.05 -44.79 12.09
CA ASP A 386 7.82 -44.61 11.28
C ASP A 386 7.29 -43.18 11.42
N GLU A 387 7.27 -42.61 12.64
CA GLU A 387 6.90 -41.21 12.88
C GLU A 387 7.84 -40.23 12.17
N ALA A 388 9.15 -40.53 12.14
CA ALA A 388 10.12 -39.70 11.45
C ALA A 388 9.92 -39.72 9.93
N ILE A 389 9.55 -40.87 9.36
CA ILE A 389 9.21 -41.01 7.92
C ILE A 389 7.92 -40.23 7.63
N GLU A 390 6.86 -40.42 8.44
CA GLU A 390 5.58 -39.69 8.29
C GLU A 390 5.78 -38.17 8.35
N ALA A 391 6.59 -37.69 9.32
CA ALA A 391 6.91 -36.27 9.46
C ALA A 391 7.67 -35.73 8.24
N ASP A 392 8.64 -36.50 7.73
CA ASP A 392 9.46 -36.11 6.59
C ASP A 392 8.64 -36.06 5.30
N ASP A 393 7.82 -37.06 5.04
CA ASP A 393 6.92 -37.12 3.88
C ASP A 393 5.91 -35.96 3.89
N TRP A 394 5.35 -35.63 5.06
CA TRP A 394 4.45 -34.49 5.21
C TRP A 394 5.16 -33.17 4.94
N ILE A 395 6.39 -32.98 5.46
CA ILE A 395 7.21 -31.77 5.20
C ILE A 395 7.47 -31.63 3.69
N VAL A 396 7.86 -32.69 3.01
CA VAL A 396 8.12 -32.71 1.58
C VAL A 396 6.85 -32.34 0.80
N ASP A 397 5.71 -32.88 1.20
CA ASP A 397 4.40 -32.56 0.58
C ASP A 397 4.03 -31.08 0.75
N GLN A 398 4.35 -30.44 1.89
CA GLN A 398 4.17 -29.00 2.05
C GLN A 398 4.99 -28.18 1.05
N PHE A 399 6.25 -28.56 0.78
CA PHE A 399 7.08 -27.91 -0.24
C PHE A 399 6.56 -28.15 -1.65
N ARG A 400 6.06 -29.35 -1.95
CA ARG A 400 5.41 -29.64 -3.22
C ARG A 400 4.18 -28.76 -3.43
N LYS A 401 3.27 -28.68 -2.45
CA LYS A 401 2.07 -27.84 -2.51
C LYS A 401 2.39 -26.36 -2.69
N LYS A 402 3.43 -25.84 -2.01
CA LYS A 402 3.89 -24.46 -2.19
C LYS A 402 4.38 -24.23 -3.61
N ASN A 403 5.22 -25.12 -4.12
CA ASN A 403 5.77 -25.03 -5.48
C ASN A 403 4.64 -25.06 -6.53
N ASP A 404 3.68 -25.97 -6.38
CA ASP A 404 2.49 -26.05 -7.24
C ASP A 404 1.66 -24.75 -7.19
N THR A 405 1.41 -24.22 -6.01
CA THR A 405 0.70 -22.94 -5.84
C THR A 405 1.38 -21.80 -6.58
N LEU A 406 2.72 -21.68 -6.45
CA LEU A 406 3.47 -20.63 -7.10
C LEU A 406 3.50 -20.79 -8.64
N ARG A 407 3.63 -22.01 -9.13
CA ARG A 407 3.71 -22.29 -10.59
C ARG A 407 2.36 -22.14 -11.29
N HIS A 408 1.30 -22.55 -10.64
CA HIS A 408 -0.07 -22.48 -11.22
C HIS A 408 -0.74 -21.11 -11.04
N GLU A 409 -0.12 -20.19 -10.32
CA GLU A 409 -0.66 -18.82 -10.21
C GLU A 409 -0.74 -18.18 -11.60
N SER A 410 -1.95 -17.83 -12.01
CA SER A 410 -2.25 -17.24 -13.32
C SER A 410 -2.40 -15.72 -13.29
N THR A 411 -2.37 -15.12 -12.09
CA THR A 411 -2.55 -13.68 -11.90
C THR A 411 -1.24 -12.97 -11.58
N PRO A 412 -1.13 -11.67 -11.85
CA PRO A 412 -0.02 -10.85 -11.38
C PRO A 412 0.04 -10.88 -9.85
N VAL A 413 1.20 -11.26 -9.29
CA VAL A 413 1.35 -11.41 -7.83
C VAL A 413 2.80 -11.23 -7.36
N ILE A 414 2.95 -10.70 -6.14
CA ILE A 414 4.20 -10.72 -5.38
C ILE A 414 4.01 -11.69 -4.22
N SER A 415 4.72 -12.80 -4.25
CA SER A 415 4.66 -13.87 -3.24
C SER A 415 5.85 -13.81 -2.30
N VAL A 416 5.59 -13.91 -1.00
CA VAL A 416 6.61 -14.08 0.05
C VAL A 416 6.40 -15.46 0.66
N VAL A 417 7.43 -16.29 0.62
CA VAL A 417 7.36 -17.70 1.01
C VAL A 417 8.24 -17.94 2.22
N ASP A 418 7.66 -18.39 3.31
CA ASP A 418 8.45 -18.84 4.47
C ASP A 418 9.05 -20.22 4.15
N ARG A 419 10.35 -20.27 4.02
CA ARG A 419 11.23 -21.37 3.62
C ARG A 419 11.17 -21.79 2.15
N PRO A 420 12.30 -21.71 1.43
CA PRO A 420 12.47 -22.30 0.11
C PRO A 420 12.60 -23.84 0.17
N PRO A 421 12.41 -24.56 -0.96
CA PRO A 421 12.43 -26.02 -1.00
C PRO A 421 13.80 -26.65 -0.67
N LEU A 422 14.90 -25.88 -0.63
CA LEU A 422 16.22 -26.34 -0.22
C LEU A 422 16.42 -26.37 1.31
N ASP A 423 15.56 -25.72 2.08
CA ASP A 423 15.71 -25.62 3.54
C ASP A 423 15.84 -26.98 4.26
N PRO A 424 15.13 -28.06 3.87
CA PRO A 424 15.33 -29.37 4.49
C PRO A 424 16.76 -29.86 4.45
N LEU A 425 17.58 -29.47 3.48
CA LEU A 425 18.99 -29.85 3.41
C LEU A 425 19.80 -29.28 4.58
N ALA A 426 19.42 -28.13 5.12
CA ALA A 426 20.09 -27.52 6.25
C ALA A 426 19.85 -28.27 7.58
N PHE A 427 18.82 -29.08 7.64
CA PHE A 427 18.48 -29.94 8.79
C PHE A 427 18.96 -31.38 8.60
N THR A 428 19.59 -31.68 7.45
CA THR A 428 20.07 -33.00 7.08
C THR A 428 21.58 -33.09 7.29
N LYS A 429 22.05 -34.20 7.85
CA LYS A 429 23.50 -34.46 8.01
C LYS A 429 24.18 -34.42 6.64
N GLU A 430 25.44 -34.00 6.61
CA GLU A 430 26.16 -33.71 5.37
C GLU A 430 26.22 -34.95 4.42
N GLU A 431 26.49 -36.11 4.96
CA GLU A 431 26.56 -37.38 4.24
C GLU A 431 25.22 -37.83 3.63
N ALA A 432 24.10 -37.35 4.15
CA ALA A 432 22.76 -37.69 3.68
C ALA A 432 22.13 -36.60 2.78
N ARG A 433 22.79 -35.44 2.58
CA ARG A 433 22.20 -34.31 1.83
C ARG A 433 21.97 -34.64 0.37
N SER A 434 22.86 -35.36 -0.28
CA SER A 434 22.67 -35.76 -1.67
C SER A 434 21.43 -36.64 -1.86
N ALA A 435 21.27 -37.67 -1.01
CA ALA A 435 20.08 -38.52 -1.04
C ALA A 435 18.80 -37.72 -0.75
N LYS A 436 18.87 -36.76 0.19
CA LYS A 436 17.75 -35.87 0.51
C LYS A 436 17.41 -34.94 -0.64
N ALA A 437 18.39 -34.38 -1.35
CA ALA A 437 18.17 -33.54 -2.53
C ALA A 437 17.45 -34.32 -3.64
N THR A 438 17.89 -35.57 -3.92
CA THR A 438 17.23 -36.45 -4.88
C THR A 438 15.78 -36.75 -4.49
N ALA A 439 15.54 -37.07 -3.22
CA ALA A 439 14.17 -37.31 -2.70
C ALA A 439 13.26 -36.08 -2.84
N LEU A 440 13.75 -34.89 -2.47
CA LEU A 440 13.02 -33.64 -2.63
C LEU A 440 12.69 -33.33 -4.09
N LEU A 441 13.67 -33.48 -5.01
CA LEU A 441 13.44 -33.28 -6.44
C LEU A 441 12.40 -34.24 -6.99
N SER A 442 12.52 -35.53 -6.68
CA SER A 442 11.57 -36.56 -7.15
C SER A 442 10.14 -36.30 -6.67
N ALA A 443 9.98 -35.79 -5.44
CA ALA A 443 8.65 -35.53 -4.86
C ALA A 443 8.04 -34.19 -5.33
N ILE A 444 8.85 -33.13 -5.43
CA ILE A 444 8.36 -31.80 -5.81
C ILE A 444 8.26 -31.66 -7.33
N CYS A 445 9.18 -32.29 -8.07
CA CYS A 445 9.28 -32.23 -9.52
C CYS A 445 9.20 -33.64 -10.13
N PRO A 446 8.04 -34.33 -10.09
CA PRO A 446 7.90 -35.74 -10.47
C PRO A 446 8.08 -36.02 -11.97
N SER A 447 8.22 -35.00 -12.80
CA SER A 447 8.50 -35.14 -14.24
C SER A 447 9.42 -34.02 -14.74
N ASP A 448 10.03 -34.20 -15.90
CA ASP A 448 10.94 -33.23 -16.53
C ASP A 448 10.28 -31.87 -16.84
N SER A 449 8.95 -31.83 -16.93
CA SER A 449 8.17 -30.59 -17.12
C SER A 449 7.96 -29.81 -15.81
N HIS A 450 8.24 -30.40 -14.66
CA HIS A 450 8.16 -29.76 -13.36
C HIS A 450 9.51 -29.16 -12.97
N GLU A 451 9.50 -27.95 -12.51
CA GLU A 451 10.68 -27.22 -12.02
C GLU A 451 10.37 -26.57 -10.68
N LEU A 452 11.40 -26.30 -9.91
CA LEU A 452 11.26 -25.45 -8.73
C LEU A 452 11.04 -24.00 -9.17
N GLU A 453 10.04 -23.33 -8.58
CA GLU A 453 9.77 -21.93 -8.90
C GLU A 453 10.98 -21.06 -8.51
N PRO A 454 11.60 -20.32 -9.45
CA PRO A 454 12.73 -19.47 -9.15
C PRO A 454 12.28 -18.25 -8.35
N GLY A 455 13.11 -17.78 -7.41
CA GLY A 455 12.80 -16.61 -6.62
C GLY A 455 14.02 -16.01 -5.95
N VAL A 456 13.91 -14.76 -5.49
CA VAL A 456 14.95 -14.14 -4.67
C VAL A 456 14.95 -14.80 -3.30
N VAL A 457 16.09 -15.30 -2.86
CA VAL A 457 16.24 -15.90 -1.53
C VAL A 457 16.80 -14.85 -0.57
N ILE A 458 16.06 -14.54 0.49
CA ILE A 458 16.48 -13.64 1.56
C ILE A 458 16.94 -14.50 2.73
N LEU A 459 18.26 -14.63 2.89
CA LEU A 459 18.89 -15.35 3.99
C LEU A 459 19.07 -14.43 5.18
N LEU A 460 18.34 -14.71 6.25
CA LEU A 460 18.47 -14.01 7.52
C LEU A 460 19.50 -14.72 8.40
N THR A 461 20.43 -13.96 8.97
CA THR A 461 21.45 -14.45 9.90
C THR A 461 21.44 -13.64 11.19
N GLY A 462 21.97 -14.18 12.28
CA GLY A 462 22.04 -13.47 13.54
C GLY A 462 23.02 -14.10 14.51
N ILE A 463 23.31 -13.42 15.64
CA ILE A 463 24.18 -13.89 16.70
C ILE A 463 23.55 -15.13 17.36
N PRO A 464 24.22 -16.32 17.33
CA PRO A 464 23.62 -17.57 17.81
C PRO A 464 23.15 -17.53 19.27
N GLU A 465 23.86 -16.81 20.14
CA GLU A 465 23.51 -16.64 21.56
C GLU A 465 22.19 -15.89 21.72
N GLU A 466 21.97 -14.80 20.93
CA GLU A 466 20.71 -14.07 20.95
C GLU A 466 19.57 -14.91 20.36
N LEU A 467 19.82 -15.62 19.27
CA LEU A 467 18.83 -16.52 18.68
C LEU A 467 18.43 -17.62 19.67
N SER A 468 19.40 -18.22 20.38
CA SER A 468 19.14 -19.21 21.43
C SER A 468 18.29 -18.65 22.56
N ALA A 469 18.60 -17.43 23.02
CA ALA A 469 17.81 -16.76 24.06
C ALA A 469 16.35 -16.52 23.62
N ARG A 470 16.14 -16.03 22.38
CA ARG A 470 14.79 -15.81 21.79
C ARG A 470 13.99 -17.12 21.69
N VAL A 471 14.63 -18.21 21.22
CA VAL A 471 13.97 -19.50 21.03
C VAL A 471 13.62 -20.13 22.38
N LYS A 472 14.51 -20.05 23.37
CA LYS A 472 14.26 -20.53 24.74
C LYS A 472 13.08 -19.80 25.40
N ALA A 473 12.93 -18.51 25.16
CA ALA A 473 11.78 -17.73 25.64
C ALA A 473 10.44 -18.24 25.09
N THR A 474 10.44 -18.99 23.99
CA THR A 474 9.24 -19.66 23.43
C THR A 474 9.08 -21.13 23.90
N GLY A 475 9.87 -21.58 24.86
CA GLY A 475 9.80 -22.93 25.44
C GLY A 475 10.59 -24.01 24.69
N ARG A 476 11.36 -23.65 23.65
CA ARG A 476 12.16 -24.59 22.84
C ARG A 476 13.59 -24.66 23.37
N LEU A 477 13.79 -25.41 24.45
CA LEU A 477 15.06 -25.47 25.19
C LEU A 477 16.17 -26.24 24.46
N GLU A 478 15.83 -27.08 23.49
CA GLU A 478 16.73 -27.92 22.70
C GLU A 478 17.64 -27.17 21.72
N TYR A 479 17.33 -25.90 21.44
CA TYR A 479 18.12 -25.09 20.50
C TYR A 479 19.20 -24.27 21.22
N THR A 480 20.38 -24.90 21.39
CA THR A 480 21.57 -24.23 21.94
C THR A 480 22.19 -23.26 20.92
N ALA A 481 23.02 -22.31 21.39
CA ALA A 481 23.75 -21.40 20.50
C ALA A 481 24.61 -22.17 19.48
N GLN A 482 25.30 -23.25 19.89
CA GLN A 482 26.09 -24.07 18.98
C GLN A 482 25.23 -24.72 17.89
N LYS A 483 24.10 -25.31 18.25
CA LYS A 483 23.18 -25.94 17.27
C LYS A 483 22.62 -24.93 16.27
N LEU A 484 22.36 -23.69 16.69
CA LEU A 484 21.92 -22.61 15.81
C LEU A 484 23.04 -22.07 14.93
N LEU A 485 24.28 -22.03 15.44
CA LEU A 485 25.48 -21.70 14.64
C LEU A 485 25.68 -22.72 13.53
N ASP A 486 25.71 -24.03 13.88
CA ASP A 486 25.88 -25.12 12.91
C ASP A 486 24.81 -25.07 11.80
N MET A 487 23.56 -24.81 12.21
CA MET A 487 22.44 -24.61 11.27
C MET A 487 22.67 -23.39 10.35
N GLN A 488 23.07 -22.26 10.92
CA GLN A 488 23.34 -21.03 10.15
C GLN A 488 24.49 -21.22 9.17
N ASP A 489 25.56 -21.85 9.61
CA ASP A 489 26.73 -22.12 8.74
C ASP A 489 26.37 -23.10 7.62
N THR A 490 25.52 -24.07 7.92
CA THR A 490 24.99 -24.97 6.88
C THR A 490 24.13 -24.22 5.87
N MET A 491 23.23 -23.34 6.34
CA MET A 491 22.41 -22.51 5.44
C MET A 491 23.27 -21.57 4.59
N LYS A 492 24.32 -20.96 5.16
CA LYS A 492 25.28 -20.17 4.39
C LYS A 492 25.94 -21.01 3.29
N LYS A 493 26.39 -22.24 3.58
CA LYS A 493 26.96 -23.13 2.58
C LYS A 493 25.98 -23.47 1.45
N ILE A 494 24.68 -23.55 1.73
CA ILE A 494 23.64 -23.88 0.75
C ILE A 494 23.29 -22.65 -0.12
N TYR A 495 23.24 -21.46 0.45
CA TYR A 495 22.67 -20.29 -0.19
C TYR A 495 23.69 -19.21 -0.55
N ASP A 496 24.68 -18.96 0.31
CA ASP A 496 25.54 -17.78 0.18
C ASP A 496 26.42 -17.83 -1.10
N GLY A 497 26.59 -16.66 -1.71
CA GLY A 497 27.36 -16.55 -2.96
C GLY A 497 26.61 -16.96 -4.24
N HIS A 498 25.39 -17.49 -4.15
CA HIS A 498 24.58 -17.77 -5.34
C HIS A 498 23.89 -16.49 -5.86
N PRO A 499 23.83 -16.30 -7.20
CA PRO A 499 23.05 -15.21 -7.79
C PRO A 499 21.58 -15.29 -7.34
N GLY A 500 21.01 -14.15 -6.96
CA GLY A 500 19.64 -14.07 -6.47
C GLY A 500 19.46 -14.40 -4.99
N VAL A 501 20.54 -14.56 -4.24
CA VAL A 501 20.53 -14.67 -2.77
C VAL A 501 20.99 -13.36 -2.15
N VAL A 502 20.22 -12.84 -1.19
CA VAL A 502 20.52 -11.62 -0.43
C VAL A 502 20.59 -11.96 1.04
N THR A 503 21.73 -11.74 1.67
CA THR A 503 21.93 -12.02 3.10
C THR A 503 21.68 -10.75 3.92
N ILE A 504 20.85 -10.86 4.98
CA ILE A 504 20.60 -9.81 5.95
C ILE A 504 21.02 -10.30 7.33
N THR A 505 21.96 -9.57 7.95
CA THR A 505 22.28 -9.77 9.36
C THR A 505 21.25 -9.06 10.22
N THR A 506 20.60 -9.79 11.13
CA THR A 506 19.51 -9.27 11.97
C THR A 506 19.98 -8.70 13.31
N ASP A 507 21.29 -8.76 13.55
CA ASP A 507 21.91 -8.24 14.77
C ASP A 507 21.59 -6.74 14.91
N PHE A 508 21.15 -6.36 16.09
CA PHE A 508 20.77 -4.98 16.42
C PHE A 508 19.59 -4.40 15.62
N LEU A 509 18.92 -5.21 14.78
CA LEU A 509 17.69 -4.79 14.10
C LEU A 509 16.46 -5.14 14.93
N SER A 510 15.59 -4.16 15.13
CA SER A 510 14.23 -4.41 15.58
C SER A 510 13.41 -5.09 14.47
N ILE A 511 12.32 -5.75 14.83
CA ILE A 511 11.40 -6.37 13.85
C ILE A 511 10.91 -5.36 12.79
N PRO A 512 10.50 -4.12 13.15
CA PRO A 512 10.16 -3.10 12.14
C PRO A 512 11.30 -2.77 11.18
N GLU A 513 12.54 -2.65 11.65
CA GLU A 513 13.70 -2.36 10.81
C GLU A 513 14.03 -3.52 9.87
N LEU A 514 13.98 -4.76 10.38
CA LEU A 514 14.13 -5.96 9.56
C LEU A 514 13.03 -6.01 8.48
N THR A 515 11.79 -5.76 8.86
CA THR A 515 10.66 -5.76 7.93
C THR A 515 10.85 -4.71 6.84
N LYS A 516 11.30 -3.51 7.17
CA LYS A 516 11.61 -2.45 6.20
C LYS A 516 12.75 -2.84 5.24
N ARG A 517 13.78 -3.52 5.74
CA ARG A 517 14.87 -4.05 4.90
C ARG A 517 14.37 -5.08 3.90
N VAL A 518 13.55 -6.03 4.36
CA VAL A 518 12.93 -7.04 3.48
C VAL A 518 11.99 -6.36 2.48
N ALA A 519 11.17 -5.42 2.91
CA ALA A 519 10.29 -4.66 2.02
C ALA A 519 11.06 -3.85 0.96
N GLN A 520 12.24 -3.32 1.28
CA GLN A 520 13.10 -2.65 0.30
C GLN A 520 13.52 -3.61 -0.82
N ILE A 521 13.98 -4.81 -0.48
CA ILE A 521 14.36 -5.85 -1.46
C ILE A 521 13.16 -6.19 -2.35
N ILE A 522 11.98 -6.34 -1.76
CA ILE A 522 10.77 -6.72 -2.49
C ILE A 522 10.32 -5.59 -3.43
N HIS A 523 10.20 -4.38 -2.96
CA HIS A 523 9.54 -3.30 -3.70
C HIS A 523 10.50 -2.47 -4.57
N ARG A 524 11.75 -2.26 -4.13
CA ARG A 524 12.67 -1.31 -4.78
C ARG A 524 13.80 -1.99 -5.54
N ASP A 525 14.40 -3.03 -4.97
CA ASP A 525 15.57 -3.64 -5.56
C ASP A 525 15.20 -4.38 -6.84
N LYS A 526 16.16 -4.52 -7.74
CA LYS A 526 15.99 -5.27 -8.98
C LYS A 526 15.69 -6.73 -8.67
N TYR A 527 14.71 -7.30 -9.36
CA TYR A 527 14.36 -8.71 -9.18
C TYR A 527 15.29 -9.59 -9.99
N GLU A 528 16.18 -10.28 -9.30
CA GLU A 528 17.12 -11.25 -9.87
C GLU A 528 16.96 -12.59 -9.13
N PRO A 529 16.09 -13.49 -9.65
CA PRO A 529 15.77 -14.73 -8.94
C PRO A 529 16.91 -15.74 -8.97
N ALA A 530 17.12 -16.45 -7.88
CA ALA A 530 17.99 -17.60 -7.80
C ALA A 530 17.37 -18.79 -8.57
N ASN A 531 18.22 -19.57 -9.21
CA ASN A 531 17.83 -20.82 -9.86
C ASN A 531 17.88 -21.98 -8.84
N LEU A 532 16.77 -22.15 -8.10
CA LEU A 532 16.68 -23.18 -7.05
C LEU A 532 16.85 -24.60 -7.60
N MET A 533 16.43 -24.86 -8.84
CA MET A 533 16.61 -26.15 -9.49
C MET A 533 18.10 -26.47 -9.68
N ALA A 534 18.88 -25.50 -10.19
CA ALA A 534 20.32 -25.67 -10.37
C ALA A 534 21.04 -25.85 -9.02
N MET A 535 20.64 -25.09 -8.00
CA MET A 535 21.19 -25.21 -6.65
C MET A 535 20.91 -26.62 -6.07
N MET A 536 19.66 -27.11 -6.17
CA MET A 536 19.28 -28.44 -5.67
C MET A 536 20.06 -29.57 -6.39
N LYS A 537 20.19 -29.50 -7.73
CA LYS A 537 20.98 -30.46 -8.53
C LYS A 537 22.46 -30.42 -8.18
N GLY A 538 23.02 -29.27 -7.78
CA GLY A 538 24.40 -29.18 -7.29
C GLY A 538 24.64 -30.02 -6.03
N HIS A 539 23.67 -30.09 -5.13
CA HIS A 539 23.72 -30.95 -3.93
C HIS A 539 23.50 -32.44 -4.24
N GLU A 540 22.70 -32.76 -5.26
CA GLU A 540 22.53 -34.14 -5.75
C GLU A 540 23.85 -34.71 -6.29
N ALA A 541 24.55 -33.93 -7.13
CA ALA A 541 25.81 -34.36 -7.79
C ALA A 541 27.01 -34.52 -6.83
N SER A 542 27.03 -33.77 -5.71
CA SER A 542 28.14 -33.84 -4.73
C SER A 542 28.27 -35.22 -4.04
N GLY A 543 27.25 -36.06 -4.08
CA GLY A 543 27.27 -37.41 -3.52
C GLY A 543 27.97 -38.46 -4.41
N HIS A 544 28.20 -38.16 -5.68
CA HIS A 544 28.82 -39.11 -6.61
C HIS A 544 30.36 -39.02 -6.68
N VAL A 545 30.98 -38.06 -5.97
CA VAL A 545 32.45 -37.85 -6.00
C VAL A 545 33.19 -38.58 -4.87
N THR A 546 32.48 -39.20 -3.92
CA THR A 546 33.06 -39.90 -2.76
C THR A 546 32.69 -41.39 -2.69
N ALA A 547 32.49 -42.05 -3.82
CA ALA A 547 32.33 -43.50 -3.90
C ALA A 547 33.55 -44.16 -4.58
#